data_568f56a781f538ee414871751c6f3bca
#
_entry.id   568f56a781f538ee414871751c6f3bca
#
_cell.length_a   1.000
_cell.length_b   1.000
_cell.length_c   1.000
_cell.angle_alpha   90.00
_cell.angle_beta   90.00
_cell.angle_gamma   90.00
#
_symmetry.space_group_name_H-M   'P 1'
#
loop_
_entity.id
_entity.type
_entity.pdbx_description
1 polymer ?
#
loop_
_entity_poly.entity_id
_entity_poly.type
_entity_poly.pdbx_seq_one_letter_code
_entity_poly.pdbx_strand_id
1 'polypeptide(L)'
;MTQRYRMTRTMREDQAQGPTITLEECQRYFADKPDFAYSRVYTVTGSTTMSIEGDFFLWSYGGTQIPFRHYQGDLYVSGTNPAVIPVMLEAAEALGADVLEG
;
A
#
# COMPACT_ATOMS: atom_id res chain seq x y z
N MET A 1 10.64 -16.02 3.33
CA MET A 1 9.18 -15.90 3.35
C MET A 1 8.75 -14.47 3.16
N THR A 2 7.79 -14.25 2.29
CA THR A 2 7.26 -12.92 2.04
C THR A 2 6.14 -12.65 3.04
N GLN A 3 6.25 -11.56 3.79
CA GLN A 3 5.18 -11.12 4.66
C GLN A 3 4.27 -10.18 3.92
N ARG A 4 2.99 -10.29 4.21
CA ARG A 4 1.97 -9.40 3.67
C ARG A 4 1.26 -8.69 4.79
N TYR A 5 0.92 -7.44 4.54
CA TYR A 5 0.17 -6.63 5.48
C TYR A 5 -1.03 -6.04 4.75
N ARG A 6 -2.10 -5.85 5.48
CA ARG A 6 -3.30 -5.22 4.96
C ARG A 6 -3.66 -4.04 5.86
N MET A 7 -3.79 -2.87 5.25
CA MET A 7 -4.31 -1.70 5.94
C MET A 7 -5.79 -1.60 5.64
N THR A 8 -6.62 -1.58 6.68
CA THR A 8 -8.07 -1.63 6.51
C THR A 8 -8.76 -0.79 7.57
N ARG A 9 -9.91 -0.23 7.21
CA ARG A 9 -10.78 0.48 8.16
C ARG A 9 -11.90 -0.39 8.71
N THR A 10 -12.05 -1.60 8.21
CA THR A 10 -13.17 -2.45 8.58
C THR A 10 -13.15 -2.86 10.05
N MET A 11 -11.99 -2.81 10.68
CA MET A 11 -11.83 -3.15 12.10
C MET A 11 -12.10 -1.96 13.03
N ARG A 12 -12.31 -0.77 12.50
CA ARG A 12 -12.52 0.43 13.30
C ARG A 12 -13.99 0.59 13.64
N GLU A 13 -14.27 0.83 14.90
CA GLU A 13 -15.66 0.99 15.37
C GLU A 13 -16.27 2.31 14.96
N ASP A 14 -15.47 3.38 15.00
CA ASP A 14 -15.99 4.73 14.74
C ASP A 14 -16.15 5.03 13.26
N GLN A 15 -15.33 4.45 12.41
CA GLN A 15 -15.37 4.65 10.95
C GLN A 15 -15.54 6.12 10.55
N ALA A 16 -14.89 7.00 11.30
CA ALA A 16 -15.07 8.46 11.13
C ALA A 16 -14.67 8.92 9.73
N GLN A 17 -13.74 8.19 9.09
CA GLN A 17 -13.27 8.51 7.75
C GLN A 17 -13.90 7.62 6.69
N GLY A 18 -14.94 6.86 7.07
CA GLY A 18 -15.63 5.97 6.17
C GLY A 18 -15.27 4.51 6.39
N PRO A 19 -16.06 3.57 5.83
CA PRO A 19 -15.85 2.12 6.05
C PRO A 19 -14.69 1.56 5.25
N THR A 20 -14.23 2.25 4.22
CA THR A 20 -13.15 1.78 3.35
C THR A 20 -12.16 2.91 3.07
N ILE A 21 -10.95 2.52 2.66
CA ILE A 21 -9.96 3.46 2.17
C ILE A 21 -10.23 3.66 0.67
N THR A 22 -10.50 4.90 0.26
CA THR A 22 -10.78 5.16 -1.14
C THR A 22 -9.49 5.38 -1.91
N LEU A 23 -9.54 5.14 -3.22
CA LEU A 23 -8.39 5.40 -4.09
C LEU A 23 -8.02 6.88 -4.07
N GLU A 24 -9.01 7.77 -4.04
CA GLU A 24 -8.76 9.20 -3.97
C GLU A 24 -7.97 9.59 -2.73
N GLU A 25 -8.30 8.99 -1.59
CA GLU A 25 -7.57 9.26 -0.35
C GLU A 25 -6.12 8.83 -0.47
N CYS A 26 -5.89 7.67 -1.06
CA CYS A 26 -4.53 7.17 -1.30
C CYS A 26 -3.76 8.09 -2.25
N GLN A 27 -4.39 8.49 -3.35
CA GLN A 27 -3.75 9.38 -4.31
C GLN A 27 -3.39 10.71 -3.66
N ARG A 28 -4.27 11.24 -2.83
CA ARG A 28 -4.03 12.51 -2.15
C ARG A 28 -2.91 12.39 -1.11
N TYR A 29 -2.91 11.29 -0.37
CA TYR A 29 -1.88 11.08 0.66
C TYR A 29 -0.50 10.90 0.04
N PHE A 30 -0.40 10.05 -0.98
CA PHE A 30 0.90 9.73 -1.58
C PHE A 30 1.40 10.81 -2.55
N ALA A 31 0.54 11.73 -2.95
CA ALA A 31 0.93 12.80 -3.87
C ALA A 31 2.06 13.68 -3.31
N ASP A 32 2.08 13.85 -1.98
CA ASP A 32 3.09 14.67 -1.31
C ASP A 32 4.34 13.87 -0.93
N LYS A 33 4.39 12.59 -1.28
CA LYS A 33 5.50 11.72 -0.91
C LYS A 33 6.42 11.50 -2.12
N PRO A 34 7.60 12.11 -2.15
CA PRO A 34 8.49 11.99 -3.32
C PRO A 34 8.98 10.57 -3.55
N ASP A 35 8.96 9.72 -2.52
CA ASP A 35 9.42 8.34 -2.62
C ASP A 35 8.36 7.41 -3.22
N PHE A 36 7.14 7.90 -3.42
CA PHE A 36 6.04 7.11 -3.96
C PHE A 36 5.70 7.54 -5.37
N ALA A 37 5.41 6.57 -6.22
CA ALA A 37 4.93 6.82 -7.58
C ALA A 37 3.68 5.98 -7.82
N TYR A 38 2.63 6.61 -8.33
CA TYR A 38 1.40 5.90 -8.66
C TYR A 38 1.55 5.21 -10.02
N SER A 39 1.12 3.96 -10.10
CA SER A 39 1.10 3.21 -11.35
C SER A 39 -0.14 2.32 -11.39
N ARG A 40 -0.71 2.17 -12.58
CA ARG A 40 -1.85 1.27 -12.79
C ARG A 40 -1.42 -0.13 -13.16
N VAL A 41 -0.13 -0.37 -13.22
CA VAL A 41 0.42 -1.68 -13.51
C VAL A 41 1.67 -1.90 -12.69
N TYR A 42 1.86 -3.12 -12.23
CA TYR A 42 3.08 -3.53 -11.54
C TYR A 42 3.68 -4.72 -12.28
N THR A 43 4.92 -4.58 -12.71
CA THR A 43 5.62 -5.61 -13.46
C THR A 43 6.60 -6.35 -12.56
N VAL A 44 6.45 -7.66 -12.52
CA VAL A 44 7.36 -8.56 -11.79
C VAL A 44 8.23 -9.25 -12.80
N THR A 45 9.54 -9.12 -12.66
CA THR A 45 10.51 -9.73 -13.54
C THR A 45 11.20 -10.89 -12.83
N GLY A 46 11.19 -12.05 -13.43
CA GLY A 46 11.84 -13.26 -12.92
C GLY A 46 12.18 -14.15 -14.09
N SER A 47 11.99 -15.46 -13.94
CA SER A 47 12.14 -16.39 -15.07
C SER A 47 11.12 -16.08 -16.17
N THR A 48 9.98 -15.51 -15.79
CA THR A 48 9.00 -14.94 -16.72
C THR A 48 8.65 -13.54 -16.23
N THR A 49 8.26 -12.67 -17.17
CA THR A 49 7.81 -11.33 -16.83
C THR A 49 6.30 -11.34 -16.74
N MET A 50 5.78 -10.86 -15.62
CA MET A 50 4.33 -10.75 -15.39
C MET A 50 3.98 -9.30 -15.09
N SER A 51 2.89 -8.83 -15.69
CA SER A 51 2.33 -7.52 -15.39
C SER A 51 0.98 -7.70 -14.72
N ILE A 52 0.78 -7.01 -13.60
CA ILE A 52 -0.45 -7.07 -12.82
C ILE A 52 -1.12 -5.71 -12.91
N GLU A 53 -2.35 -5.70 -13.38
CA GLU A 53 -3.13 -4.47 -13.43
C GLU A 53 -3.77 -4.18 -12.08
N GLY A 54 -3.85 -2.90 -11.73
CA GLY A 54 -4.44 -2.46 -10.47
C GLY A 54 -3.99 -1.06 -10.15
N ASP A 55 -4.23 -0.66 -8.91
CA ASP A 55 -3.82 0.65 -8.43
C ASP A 55 -2.67 0.46 -7.45
N PHE A 56 -1.47 0.84 -7.87
CA PHE A 56 -0.26 0.63 -7.10
C PHE A 56 0.40 1.95 -6.76
N PHE A 57 0.86 2.06 -5.52
CA PHE A 57 1.71 3.14 -5.07
C PHE A 57 3.07 2.51 -4.77
N LEU A 58 4.05 2.82 -5.61
CA LEU A 58 5.35 2.17 -5.57
C LEU A 58 6.30 2.99 -4.70
N TRP A 59 6.75 2.39 -3.62
CA TRP A 59 7.71 3.02 -2.72
C TRP A 59 9.12 2.65 -3.13
N SER A 60 9.93 3.67 -3.44
CA SER A 60 11.31 3.47 -3.87
C SER A 60 12.24 3.50 -2.65
N TYR A 61 13.02 2.44 -2.49
CA TYR A 61 13.96 2.32 -1.39
C TYR A 61 15.18 1.52 -1.86
N GLY A 62 16.36 2.14 -1.82
CA GLY A 62 17.61 1.46 -2.12
C GLY A 62 17.67 0.80 -3.48
N GLY A 63 17.06 1.41 -4.49
CA GLY A 63 17.02 0.85 -5.84
C GLY A 63 15.97 -0.22 -6.04
N THR A 64 15.12 -0.45 -5.04
CA THR A 64 14.03 -1.42 -5.10
C THR A 64 12.71 -0.67 -4.97
N GLN A 65 11.65 -1.21 -5.56
CA GLN A 65 10.31 -0.67 -5.40
C GLN A 65 9.45 -1.68 -4.66
N ILE A 66 8.72 -1.18 -3.64
CA ILE A 66 7.80 -2.00 -2.85
C ILE A 66 6.40 -1.51 -3.16
N PRO A 67 5.51 -2.36 -3.71
CA PRO A 67 4.17 -1.91 -4.08
C PRO A 67 3.22 -1.87 -2.89
N PHE A 68 2.46 -0.77 -2.83
CA PHE A 68 1.30 -0.64 -1.96
C PHE A 68 0.10 -0.70 -2.90
N ARG A 69 -0.65 -1.80 -2.85
CA ARG A 69 -1.77 -2.01 -3.78
C ARG A 69 -3.08 -1.64 -3.13
N HIS A 70 -3.82 -0.74 -3.76
CA HIS A 70 -5.19 -0.44 -3.36
C HIS A 70 -6.14 -1.43 -4.04
N TYR A 71 -6.93 -2.14 -3.23
CA TYR A 71 -7.84 -3.16 -3.76
C TYR A 71 -9.02 -3.32 -2.81
N GLN A 72 -10.22 -3.15 -3.33
CA GLN A 72 -11.47 -3.37 -2.60
C GLN A 72 -11.57 -2.62 -1.27
N GLY A 73 -11.10 -1.39 -1.27
CA GLY A 73 -11.19 -0.54 -0.08
C GLY A 73 -10.12 -0.75 0.97
N ASP A 74 -9.14 -1.58 0.68
CA ASP A 74 -7.99 -1.83 1.55
C ASP A 74 -6.70 -1.52 0.80
N LEU A 75 -5.63 -1.39 1.56
CA LEU A 75 -4.30 -1.18 0.98
C LEU A 75 -3.41 -2.33 1.39
N TYR A 76 -2.86 -3.03 0.43
CA TYR A 76 -2.04 -4.22 0.66
C TYR A 76 -0.57 -3.89 0.44
N VAL A 77 0.28 -4.34 1.35
CA VAL A 77 1.72 -4.18 1.26
C VAL A 77 2.37 -5.56 1.30
N SER A 78 3.23 -5.81 0.33
CA SER A 78 3.94 -7.08 0.22
C SER A 78 5.43 -6.75 0.22
N GLY A 79 6.16 -7.25 1.20
CA GLY A 79 7.59 -6.97 1.23
C GLY A 79 8.27 -7.64 2.39
N THR A 80 9.57 -7.88 2.22
CA THR A 80 10.40 -8.50 3.25
C THR A 80 11.33 -7.50 3.92
N ASN A 81 11.36 -6.26 3.41
CA ASN A 81 12.27 -5.25 3.94
C ASN A 81 11.64 -4.58 5.16
N PRO A 82 12.26 -4.69 6.35
CA PRO A 82 11.70 -4.08 7.54
C PRO A 82 11.62 -2.55 7.46
N ALA A 83 12.33 -1.92 6.54
CA ALA A 83 12.25 -0.48 6.35
C ALA A 83 10.85 -0.01 5.92
N VAL A 84 10.03 -0.91 5.35
CA VAL A 84 8.66 -0.57 4.95
C VAL A 84 7.73 -0.43 6.15
N ILE A 85 8.06 -1.04 7.28
CA ILE A 85 7.18 -1.07 8.44
C ILE A 85 6.84 0.34 8.95
N PRO A 86 7.80 1.23 9.23
CA PRO A 86 7.44 2.57 9.69
C PRO A 86 6.71 3.39 8.62
N VAL A 87 7.03 3.19 7.34
CA VAL A 87 6.33 3.86 6.24
C VAL A 87 4.87 3.42 6.20
N MET A 88 4.64 2.12 6.34
CA MET A 88 3.30 1.55 6.33
C MET A 88 2.48 2.03 7.54
N LEU A 89 3.08 2.06 8.73
CA LEU A 89 2.38 2.50 9.93
C LEU A 89 2.03 3.98 9.85
N GLU A 90 2.91 4.80 9.29
CA GLU A 90 2.63 6.22 9.08
C GLU A 90 1.46 6.40 8.11
N ALA A 91 1.45 5.65 7.02
CA ALA A 91 0.37 5.73 6.05
C ALA A 91 -0.96 5.26 6.66
N ALA A 92 -0.94 4.18 7.43
CA ALA A 92 -2.13 3.67 8.09
C ALA A 92 -2.71 4.70 9.06
N GLU A 93 -1.86 5.34 9.83
CA GLU A 93 -2.30 6.37 10.77
C GLU A 93 -2.94 7.55 10.03
N ALA A 94 -2.30 8.02 8.97
CA ALA A 94 -2.80 9.13 8.18
C ALA A 94 -4.13 8.80 7.50
N LEU A 95 -4.32 7.56 7.09
CA LEU A 95 -5.53 7.11 6.40
C LEU A 95 -6.60 6.61 7.39
N GLY A 96 -6.32 6.63 8.67
CA GLY A 96 -7.26 6.16 9.69
C GLY A 96 -7.54 4.67 9.60
N ALA A 97 -6.52 3.88 9.33
CA ALA A 97 -6.65 2.45 9.12
C ALA A 97 -5.81 1.67 10.14
N ASP A 98 -6.16 0.41 10.31
CA ASP A 98 -5.38 -0.53 11.12
C ASP A 98 -4.54 -1.41 10.20
N VAL A 99 -3.42 -1.89 10.72
CA VAL A 99 -2.53 -2.78 9.98
C VAL A 99 -2.71 -4.19 10.51
N LEU A 100 -3.02 -5.10 9.60
CA LEU A 100 -3.18 -6.51 9.91
C LEU A 100 -2.16 -7.31 9.10
N GLU A 101 -1.68 -8.37 9.70
CA GLU A 101 -0.85 -9.35 9.01
C GLU A 101 -1.78 -10.26 8.22
N GLY A 102 -1.51 -10.42 6.92
CA GLY A 102 -2.45 -11.19 6.13
C GLY A 102 -1.92 -11.91 4.94
#